data_94719e24456d388334caf7d1f1029f03
#
_entry.id   94719e24456d388334caf7d1f1029f03
#
_cell.length_a   1.000
_cell.length_b   1.000
_cell.length_c   1.000
_cell.angle_alpha   90.00
_cell.angle_beta   90.00
_cell.angle_gamma   90.00
#
_symmetry.space_group_name_H-M   'P 1'
#
loop_
_entity.id
_entity.type
_entity.pdbx_description
1 polymer ?
#
loop_
_entity_poly.entity_id
_entity_poly.type
_entity_poly.pdbx_seq_one_letter_code
_entity_poly.pdbx_strand_id
1 'polypeptide(L)'
;LLRLAGLRFAIDDFGTGHSTLSQLAVLPVDQLKIDRSFIAQAAGGAVTILASTIELGHRMGLKVVAEGVEEVSAWNLLRRLGCDFAQGFLISAPLAAAQVPAFVRQANQLLPASDSTALQLRALDQLAGRTRR
;
A
#
# COMPACT_ATOMS: atom_id res chain seq x y z
N LEU A 1 22.53 8.77 -12.71
CA LEU A 1 22.04 8.90 -14.09
C LEU A 1 20.52 8.64 -14.16
N LEU A 2 19.98 7.49 -13.67
CA LEU A 2 18.56 7.16 -13.79
C LEU A 2 17.64 8.11 -13.00
N ARG A 3 18.03 8.58 -11.82
CA ARG A 3 17.29 9.63 -11.07
C ARG A 3 17.19 10.94 -11.82
N LEU A 4 18.25 11.32 -12.54
CA LEU A 4 18.25 12.51 -13.40
C LEU A 4 17.26 12.37 -14.56
N ALA A 5 16.92 11.14 -14.97
CA ALA A 5 15.88 10.85 -15.95
C ALA A 5 14.45 10.83 -15.36
N GLY A 6 14.27 11.21 -14.10
CA GLY A 6 12.96 11.24 -13.44
C GLY A 6 12.44 9.88 -12.96
N LEU A 7 13.27 8.82 -12.99
CA LEU A 7 12.88 7.50 -12.50
C LEU A 7 12.87 7.48 -10.98
N ARG A 8 11.85 6.82 -10.42
CA ARG A 8 11.73 6.53 -8.99
C ARG A 8 12.06 5.07 -8.73
N PHE A 9 12.65 4.80 -7.58
CA PHE A 9 13.04 3.47 -7.17
C PHE A 9 12.30 3.05 -5.92
N ALA A 10 11.92 1.77 -5.87
CA ALA A 10 11.33 1.15 -4.70
C ALA A 10 12.17 -0.05 -4.27
N ILE A 11 12.27 -0.28 -2.96
CA ILE A 11 12.67 -1.58 -2.42
C ILE A 11 11.42 -2.42 -2.32
N ASP A 12 11.46 -3.59 -2.93
CA ASP A 12 10.38 -4.56 -2.96
C ASP A 12 10.57 -5.64 -1.90
N ASP A 13 9.48 -6.30 -1.50
CA ASP A 13 9.46 -7.44 -0.57
C ASP A 13 10.21 -7.18 0.75
N PHE A 14 10.12 -5.95 1.28
CA PHE A 14 10.81 -5.65 2.53
C PHE A 14 10.24 -6.48 3.67
N GLY A 15 11.15 -7.23 4.33
CA GLY A 15 10.82 -8.09 5.47
C GLY A 15 10.79 -9.58 5.18
N THR A 16 10.94 -10.02 3.94
CA THR A 16 11.04 -11.45 3.58
C THR A 16 12.42 -12.06 3.83
N GLY A 17 13.35 -11.29 4.44
CA GLY A 17 14.70 -11.72 4.80
C GLY A 17 15.77 -11.40 3.74
N HIS A 18 15.39 -10.97 2.55
CA HIS A 18 16.34 -10.64 1.49
C HIS A 18 16.77 -9.16 1.49
N SER A 19 15.95 -8.28 2.04
CA SER A 19 16.27 -6.85 2.15
C SER A 19 16.75 -6.49 3.54
N THR A 20 17.98 -5.98 3.64
CA THR A 20 18.58 -5.59 4.92
C THR A 20 18.45 -4.07 5.13
N LEU A 21 18.43 -3.64 6.40
CA LEU A 21 18.46 -2.22 6.78
C LEU A 21 19.68 -1.48 6.20
N SER A 22 20.81 -2.19 6.03
CA SER A 22 22.01 -1.64 5.42
C SER A 22 21.82 -1.30 3.94
N GLN A 23 21.03 -2.06 3.20
CA GLN A 23 20.68 -1.73 1.81
C GLN A 23 19.80 -0.49 1.73
N LEU A 24 18.81 -0.36 2.62
CA LEU A 24 17.99 0.84 2.74
C LEU A 24 18.82 2.11 2.98
N ALA A 25 19.86 2.02 3.82
CA ALA A 25 20.69 3.18 4.17
C ALA A 25 21.57 3.68 3.01
N VAL A 26 21.89 2.83 2.03
CA VAL A 26 22.85 3.13 0.97
C VAL A 26 22.17 3.40 -0.38
N LEU A 27 21.03 2.76 -0.63
CA LEU A 27 20.35 2.88 -1.92
C LEU A 27 19.51 4.16 -2.01
N PRO A 28 19.63 4.91 -3.13
CA PRO A 28 18.83 6.12 -3.37
C PRO A 28 17.41 5.74 -3.81
N VAL A 29 16.60 5.20 -2.90
CA VAL A 29 15.23 4.80 -3.15
C VAL A 29 14.23 5.86 -2.73
N ASP A 30 13.04 5.82 -3.29
CA ASP A 30 11.94 6.75 -3.02
C ASP A 30 10.79 6.07 -2.27
N GLN A 31 10.69 4.74 -2.38
CA GLN A 31 9.60 3.98 -1.81
C GLN A 31 10.09 2.70 -1.11
N LEU A 32 9.38 2.32 -0.06
CA LEU A 32 9.50 1.07 0.65
C LEU A 32 8.21 0.28 0.49
N LYS A 33 8.26 -0.91 -0.15
CA LYS A 33 7.13 -1.80 -0.33
C LYS A 33 7.15 -2.87 0.73
N ILE A 34 6.10 -2.93 1.54
CA ILE A 34 5.94 -3.89 2.63
C ILE A 34 5.19 -5.10 2.09
N ASP A 35 5.80 -6.27 2.20
CA ASP A 35 5.21 -7.53 1.77
C ASP A 35 3.93 -7.88 2.55
N ARG A 36 3.01 -8.57 1.88
CA ARG A 36 1.72 -9.01 2.44
C ARG A 36 1.83 -9.83 3.72
N SER A 37 2.95 -10.53 3.93
CA SER A 37 3.16 -11.34 5.14
C SER A 37 3.17 -10.50 6.42
N PHE A 38 3.67 -9.26 6.36
CA PHE A 38 3.61 -8.33 7.49
C PHE A 38 2.19 -7.91 7.84
N ILE A 39 1.36 -7.73 6.80
CA ILE A 39 -0.06 -7.38 6.98
C ILE A 39 -0.81 -8.56 7.62
N ALA A 40 -0.56 -9.78 7.13
CA ALA A 40 -1.14 -11.00 7.68
C ALA A 40 -0.70 -11.22 9.15
N GLN A 41 0.58 -11.01 9.48
CA GLN A 41 1.08 -11.11 10.85
C GLN A 41 0.46 -10.05 11.77
N ALA A 42 0.28 -8.83 11.28
CA ALA A 42 -0.37 -7.76 12.03
C ALA A 42 -1.84 -8.09 12.34
N ALA A 43 -2.56 -8.73 11.43
CA ALA A 43 -3.90 -9.25 11.66
C ALA A 43 -3.92 -10.33 12.76
N GLY A 44 -2.83 -11.11 12.90
CA GLY A 44 -2.60 -12.07 13.98
C GLY A 44 -2.13 -11.47 15.31
N GLY A 45 -2.02 -10.13 15.42
CA GLY A 45 -1.62 -9.41 16.65
C GLY A 45 -0.22 -8.80 16.64
N ALA A 46 0.62 -9.06 15.64
CA ALA A 46 1.97 -8.48 15.52
C ALA A 46 1.99 -7.06 14.92
N VAL A 47 1.07 -6.20 15.34
CA VAL A 47 0.91 -4.82 14.83
C VAL A 47 2.17 -3.99 15.01
N THR A 48 2.93 -4.22 16.08
CA THR A 48 4.13 -3.45 16.42
C THR A 48 5.18 -3.49 15.31
N ILE A 49 5.38 -4.66 14.68
CA ILE A 49 6.37 -4.81 13.60
C ILE A 49 5.96 -3.97 12.39
N LEU A 50 4.69 -4.05 11.98
CA LEU A 50 4.15 -3.27 10.87
C LEU A 50 4.27 -1.76 11.15
N ALA A 51 3.88 -1.33 12.37
CA ALA A 51 3.97 0.08 12.78
C ALA A 51 5.42 0.59 12.75
N SER A 52 6.36 -0.19 13.31
CA SER A 52 7.78 0.18 13.32
C SER A 52 8.37 0.24 11.92
N THR A 53 7.93 -0.63 11.00
CA THR A 53 8.39 -0.63 9.61
C THR A 53 7.89 0.61 8.86
N ILE A 54 6.63 1.01 9.05
CA ILE A 54 6.07 2.23 8.47
C ILE A 54 6.82 3.46 9.01
N GLU A 55 7.01 3.53 10.33
CA GLU A 55 7.74 4.63 10.95
C GLU A 55 9.18 4.72 10.45
N LEU A 56 9.88 3.59 10.31
CA LEU A 56 11.23 3.52 9.77
C LEU A 56 11.27 4.12 8.33
N GLY A 57 10.36 3.69 7.46
CA GLY A 57 10.26 4.23 6.11
C GLY A 57 10.10 5.75 6.11
N HIS A 58 9.21 6.28 6.94
CA HIS A 58 8.99 7.72 7.06
C HIS A 58 10.21 8.47 7.60
N ARG A 59 10.89 7.94 8.63
CA ARG A 59 12.12 8.53 9.16
C ARG A 59 13.26 8.59 8.14
N MET A 60 13.26 7.67 7.19
CA MET A 60 14.19 7.66 6.05
C MET A 60 13.75 8.56 4.89
N GLY A 61 12.61 9.23 4.99
CA GLY A 61 12.05 10.08 3.93
C GLY A 61 11.42 9.31 2.78
N LEU A 62 11.12 8.01 2.98
CA LEU A 62 10.52 7.16 1.97
C LEU A 62 8.99 7.19 2.04
N LYS A 63 8.35 6.97 0.89
CA LYS A 63 6.93 6.63 0.84
C LYS A 63 6.74 5.15 1.08
N VAL A 64 5.79 4.79 1.94
CA VAL A 64 5.52 3.40 2.30
C VAL A 64 4.31 2.89 1.54
N VAL A 65 4.48 1.74 0.88
CA VAL A 65 3.43 1.03 0.12
C VAL A 65 3.17 -0.32 0.78
N ALA A 66 1.96 -0.57 1.20
CA ALA A 66 1.54 -1.88 1.72
C ALA A 66 0.96 -2.72 0.58
N GLU A 67 1.48 -3.94 0.40
CA GLU A 67 1.06 -4.86 -0.64
C GLU A 67 0.15 -5.97 -0.13
N GLY A 68 -0.66 -6.53 -1.04
CA GLY A 68 -1.54 -7.65 -0.71
C GLY A 68 -2.64 -7.30 0.28
N VAL A 69 -3.16 -6.08 0.25
CA VAL A 69 -4.30 -5.66 1.06
C VAL A 69 -5.58 -6.28 0.49
N GLU A 70 -6.13 -7.29 1.20
CA GLU A 70 -7.30 -8.05 0.76
C GLU A 70 -8.53 -7.81 1.67
N GLU A 71 -8.30 -7.33 2.90
CA GLU A 71 -9.35 -7.14 3.89
C GLU A 71 -9.49 -5.68 4.33
N VAL A 72 -10.73 -5.29 4.63
CA VAL A 72 -11.08 -3.97 5.16
C VAL A 72 -10.41 -3.70 6.51
N SER A 73 -10.25 -4.72 7.34
CA SER A 73 -9.55 -4.65 8.63
C SER A 73 -8.10 -4.21 8.46
N ALA A 74 -7.38 -4.80 7.50
CA ALA A 74 -6.01 -4.45 7.14
C ALA A 74 -5.92 -3.02 6.59
N TRP A 75 -6.83 -2.63 5.70
CA TRP A 75 -6.93 -1.26 5.20
C TRP A 75 -7.08 -0.23 6.32
N ASN A 76 -8.00 -0.49 7.26
CA ASN A 76 -8.22 0.42 8.40
C ASN A 76 -7.01 0.49 9.33
N LEU A 77 -6.31 -0.62 9.54
CA LEU A 77 -5.09 -0.64 10.32
C LEU A 77 -4.00 0.21 9.66
N LEU A 78 -3.74 0.00 8.36
CA LEU A 78 -2.74 0.76 7.59
C LEU A 78 -3.03 2.27 7.62
N ARG A 79 -4.29 2.67 7.49
CA ARG A 79 -4.69 4.08 7.62
C ARG A 79 -4.36 4.64 9.00
N ARG A 80 -4.66 3.92 10.07
CA ARG A 80 -4.33 4.36 11.45
C ARG A 80 -2.83 4.47 11.68
N LEU A 81 -2.05 3.60 11.04
CA LEU A 81 -0.59 3.63 11.11
C LEU A 81 0.05 4.66 10.17
N GLY A 82 -0.75 5.38 9.37
CA GLY A 82 -0.27 6.42 8.47
C GLY A 82 0.47 5.90 7.24
N CYS A 83 0.21 4.67 6.80
CA CYS A 83 0.78 4.14 5.56
C CYS A 83 0.37 5.03 4.37
N ASP A 84 1.33 5.37 3.49
CA ASP A 84 1.08 6.32 2.39
C ASP A 84 0.24 5.72 1.27
N PHE A 85 0.50 4.46 0.91
CA PHE A 85 -0.17 3.77 -0.20
C PHE A 85 -0.52 2.34 0.17
N ALA A 86 -1.56 1.82 -0.44
CA ALA A 86 -1.96 0.41 -0.33
C ALA A 86 -2.29 -0.16 -1.71
N GLN A 87 -1.91 -1.41 -1.93
CA GLN A 87 -2.16 -2.18 -3.14
C GLN A 87 -2.68 -3.57 -2.77
N GLY A 88 -3.70 -4.04 -3.45
CA GLY A 88 -4.23 -5.40 -3.23
C GLY A 88 -5.62 -5.60 -3.81
N PHE A 89 -6.12 -6.82 -3.69
CA PHE A 89 -7.40 -7.23 -4.26
C PHE A 89 -8.61 -6.57 -3.61
N LEU A 90 -8.47 -6.03 -2.42
CA LEU A 90 -9.50 -5.18 -1.83
C LEU A 90 -9.81 -3.97 -2.71
N ILE A 91 -8.78 -3.41 -3.37
CA ILE A 91 -8.88 -2.21 -4.20
C ILE A 91 -9.24 -2.61 -5.63
N SER A 92 -8.44 -3.46 -6.25
CA SER A 92 -8.66 -4.01 -7.59
C SER A 92 -7.77 -5.21 -7.85
N ALA A 93 -8.27 -6.18 -8.61
CA ALA A 93 -7.42 -7.12 -9.32
C ALA A 93 -6.59 -6.38 -10.39
N PRO A 94 -5.51 -6.98 -10.92
CA PRO A 94 -4.76 -6.42 -12.03
C PRO A 94 -5.67 -6.04 -13.21
N LEU A 95 -5.51 -4.83 -13.71
CA LEU A 95 -6.31 -4.28 -14.81
C LEU A 95 -5.47 -4.17 -16.08
N ALA A 96 -6.10 -4.43 -17.24
CA ALA A 96 -5.50 -4.07 -18.50
C ALA A 96 -5.36 -2.53 -18.61
N ALA A 97 -4.31 -2.04 -19.27
CA ALA A 97 -4.02 -0.60 -19.37
C ALA A 97 -5.22 0.24 -19.82
N ALA A 98 -6.01 -0.26 -20.76
CA ALA A 98 -7.20 0.41 -21.26
C ALA A 98 -8.33 0.59 -20.23
N GLN A 99 -8.35 -0.23 -19.16
CA GLN A 99 -9.37 -0.19 -18.10
C GLN A 99 -8.99 0.81 -16.98
N VAL A 100 -7.70 1.12 -16.81
CA VAL A 100 -7.20 1.96 -15.72
C VAL A 100 -7.87 3.33 -15.66
N PRO A 101 -8.03 4.10 -16.78
CA PRO A 101 -8.65 5.42 -16.70
C PRO A 101 -10.10 5.40 -16.21
N ALA A 102 -10.86 4.38 -16.60
CA ALA A 102 -12.25 4.22 -16.14
C ALA A 102 -12.30 3.86 -14.65
N PHE A 103 -11.44 2.95 -14.22
CA PHE A 103 -11.31 2.57 -12.82
C PHE A 103 -10.94 3.77 -11.93
N VAL A 104 -9.94 4.56 -12.31
CA VAL A 104 -9.50 5.74 -11.53
C VAL A 104 -10.64 6.76 -11.40
N ARG A 105 -11.38 7.03 -12.47
CA ARG A 105 -12.54 7.94 -12.39
C ARG A 105 -13.59 7.43 -11.42
N GLN A 106 -13.91 6.14 -11.45
CA GLN A 106 -14.88 5.53 -10.54
C GLN A 106 -14.38 5.53 -9.10
N ALA A 107 -13.12 5.17 -8.87
CA ALA A 107 -12.51 5.18 -7.54
C ALA A 107 -12.54 6.59 -6.91
N ASN A 108 -12.21 7.63 -7.67
CA ASN A 108 -12.24 9.01 -7.21
C ASN A 108 -13.66 9.51 -6.87
N GLN A 109 -14.69 8.96 -7.51
CA GLN A 109 -16.09 9.27 -7.16
C GLN A 109 -16.54 8.58 -5.87
N LEU A 110 -16.02 7.37 -5.62
CA LEU A 110 -16.40 6.55 -4.46
C LEU A 110 -15.55 6.84 -3.21
N LEU A 111 -14.35 7.38 -3.40
CA LEU A 111 -13.39 7.73 -2.36
C LEU A 111 -13.18 9.25 -2.31
N PRO A 112 -14.20 10.04 -1.95
CA PRO A 112 -14.02 11.49 -1.79
C PRO A 112 -12.95 11.76 -0.74
N ALA A 113 -12.19 12.83 -0.92
CA ALA A 113 -11.08 13.24 -0.05
C ALA A 113 -11.48 13.57 1.40
N SER A 114 -12.76 13.46 1.76
CA SER A 114 -13.27 13.73 3.10
C SER A 114 -13.37 12.48 3.96
N ASP A 115 -12.97 12.61 5.19
CA ASP A 115 -12.75 11.63 6.27
C ASP A 115 -13.90 10.69 6.69
N SER A 116 -14.86 10.40 5.86
CA SER A 116 -15.95 9.49 6.23
C SER A 116 -15.57 8.02 6.01
N THR A 117 -15.03 7.40 7.05
CA THR A 117 -14.63 5.99 7.09
C THR A 117 -15.73 5.03 6.60
N ALA A 118 -17.00 5.33 6.91
CA ALA A 118 -18.13 4.48 6.50
C ALA A 118 -18.41 4.53 4.99
N LEU A 119 -18.24 5.69 4.35
CA LEU A 119 -18.39 5.86 2.90
C LEU A 119 -17.26 5.18 2.13
N GLN A 120 -16.04 5.24 2.67
CA GLN A 120 -14.87 4.58 2.07
C GLN A 120 -14.99 3.05 2.13
N LEU A 121 -15.52 2.48 3.22
CA LEU A 121 -15.77 1.05 3.35
C LEU A 121 -16.82 0.56 2.33
N ARG A 122 -17.93 1.28 2.18
CA ARG A 122 -18.96 0.95 1.17
C ARG A 122 -18.43 1.05 -0.25
N ALA A 123 -17.57 2.01 -0.53
CA ALA A 123 -16.93 2.17 -1.82
C ALA A 123 -16.00 1.01 -2.15
N LEU A 124 -15.19 0.57 -1.18
CA LEU A 124 -14.30 -0.58 -1.34
C LEU A 124 -15.07 -1.88 -1.55
N ASP A 125 -16.16 -2.12 -0.82
CA ASP A 125 -17.04 -3.28 -1.03
C ASP A 125 -17.67 -3.29 -2.43
N GLN A 126 -18.07 -2.12 -2.94
CA GLN A 126 -18.61 -2.01 -4.29
C GLN A 126 -17.55 -2.25 -5.36
N LEU A 127 -16.32 -1.77 -5.17
CA LEU A 127 -15.20 -2.03 -6.06
C LEU A 127 -14.79 -3.52 -6.04
N ALA A 128 -14.68 -4.12 -4.87
CA ALA A 128 -14.35 -5.53 -4.70
C ALA A 128 -15.43 -6.47 -5.29
N GLY A 129 -16.71 -6.12 -5.14
CA GLY A 129 -17.82 -6.90 -5.69
C GLY A 129 -17.89 -6.92 -7.22
N ARG A 130 -17.33 -5.91 -7.88
CA ARG A 130 -17.30 -5.80 -9.36
C ARG A 130 -16.11 -6.50 -10.01
N THR A 131 -15.04 -6.73 -9.28
CA THR A 131 -13.84 -7.44 -9.78
C THR A 131 -13.96 -8.97 -9.70
N ARG A 132 -15.00 -9.50 -9.04
CA ARG A 132 -15.27 -10.94 -8.91
C ARG A 132 -16.28 -11.52 -9.93
N ARG A 133 -16.67 -10.75 -10.94
CA ARG A 133 -17.55 -11.22 -12.03
C ARG A 133 -16.82 -11.30 -13.35
#